data_7ab6efe8d18d013aa8da4d4950efb692
#
_entry.id   7ab6efe8d18d013aa8da4d4950efb692
#
_cell.length_a   1.000
_cell.length_b   1.000
_cell.length_c   1.000
_cell.angle_alpha   90.00
_cell.angle_beta   90.00
_cell.angle_gamma   90.00
#
_symmetry.space_group_name_H-M   'P 1'
#
loop_
_entity.id
_entity.type
_entity.pdbx_description
1 polymer ?
#
loop_
_entity_poly.entity_id
_entity_poly.type
_entity_poly.pdbx_seq_one_letter_code
_entity_poly.pdbx_strand_id
1 'polypeptide(L)'
;LFNNADMTFPDITDSNGKQLHVTHGSFIPLLQNSDVKVRKAAFESLYSTYDSLKNTSAALLAAQMKQLQFNADMRHYDSALAAALDSNNVDTAVYYNLIEAVHENMDAMYKYVRLRKKLLGVEELHMYDLYVPVIEQDHSEIPFEQAKKTVLEGLAPMGEEYLHLLREGFDHGWIDVYENQGKRTGAYSW
;
A
#
# COMPACT_ATOMS: atom_id res chain seq x y z
N LEU A 1 9.51 -10.44 10.78
CA LEU A 1 9.41 -11.89 10.60
C LEU A 1 8.02 -12.27 10.12
N PHE A 2 6.98 -12.01 10.90
CA PHE A 2 5.60 -12.42 10.63
C PHE A 2 5.13 -12.15 9.19
N ASN A 3 5.19 -10.89 8.73
CA ASN A 3 4.68 -10.51 7.41
C ASN A 3 5.53 -10.99 6.23
N ASN A 4 6.79 -11.32 6.44
CA ASN A 4 7.72 -11.56 5.35
C ASN A 4 8.24 -12.98 5.29
N ALA A 5 8.26 -13.70 6.43
CA ALA A 5 8.79 -15.05 6.50
C ALA A 5 7.69 -16.09 6.69
N ASP A 6 6.71 -15.78 7.54
CA ASP A 6 5.70 -16.76 7.95
C ASP A 6 4.39 -16.62 7.16
N MET A 7 4.07 -15.40 6.67
CA MET A 7 2.83 -15.15 5.96
C MET A 7 3.01 -15.43 4.46
N THR A 8 2.30 -16.43 3.97
CA THR A 8 2.22 -16.76 2.54
C THR A 8 0.76 -16.72 2.08
N PHE A 9 0.56 -16.37 0.83
CA PHE A 9 -0.77 -16.28 0.23
C PHE A 9 -0.95 -17.38 -0.81
N PRO A 10 -2.14 -18.00 -0.93
CA PRO A 10 -2.42 -18.94 -2.00
C PRO A 10 -2.23 -18.29 -3.38
N ASP A 11 -1.60 -19.03 -4.29
CA ASP A 11 -1.54 -18.62 -5.69
C ASP A 11 -2.92 -18.62 -6.33
N ILE A 12 -3.10 -17.78 -7.32
CA ILE A 12 -4.34 -17.68 -8.10
C ILE A 12 -4.09 -18.07 -9.55
N THR A 13 -5.17 -18.29 -10.30
CA THR A 13 -5.08 -18.62 -11.73
C THR A 13 -5.87 -17.59 -12.52
N ASP A 14 -5.29 -17.07 -13.60
CA ASP A 14 -5.96 -16.18 -14.52
C ASP A 14 -6.94 -16.92 -15.46
N SER A 15 -7.66 -16.17 -16.27
CA SER A 15 -8.64 -16.72 -17.23
C SER A 15 -8.02 -17.61 -18.32
N ASN A 16 -6.70 -17.56 -18.51
CA ASN A 16 -5.95 -18.37 -19.48
C ASN A 16 -5.32 -19.62 -18.86
N GLY A 17 -5.54 -19.84 -17.55
CA GLY A 17 -4.95 -20.96 -16.81
C GLY A 17 -3.52 -20.70 -16.31
N LYS A 18 -3.00 -19.48 -16.44
CA LYS A 18 -1.69 -19.11 -15.92
C LYS A 18 -1.76 -18.90 -14.42
N GLN A 19 -0.84 -19.53 -13.70
CA GLN A 19 -0.68 -19.32 -12.26
C GLN A 19 0.02 -17.98 -11.98
N LEU A 20 -0.54 -17.24 -11.01
CA LEU A 20 -0.06 -15.94 -10.58
C LEU A 20 0.23 -15.98 -9.08
N HIS A 21 1.42 -15.57 -8.68
CA HIS A 21 1.82 -15.52 -7.29
C HIS A 21 1.24 -14.28 -6.60
N VAL A 22 0.61 -14.49 -5.45
CA VAL A 22 0.10 -13.41 -4.60
C VAL A 22 1.14 -13.13 -3.51
N THR A 23 1.66 -11.92 -3.52
CA THR A 23 2.57 -11.37 -2.50
C THR A 23 2.09 -9.98 -2.11
N HIS A 24 2.65 -9.40 -1.06
CA HIS A 24 2.37 -7.99 -0.74
C HIS A 24 2.74 -7.06 -1.91
N GLY A 25 3.82 -7.35 -2.65
CA GLY A 25 4.28 -6.56 -3.79
C GLY A 25 3.41 -6.72 -5.03
N SER A 26 2.94 -7.95 -5.32
CA SER A 26 2.11 -8.22 -6.49
C SER A 26 0.63 -7.90 -6.28
N PHE A 27 0.17 -7.69 -5.04
CA PHE A 27 -1.26 -7.51 -4.73
C PHE A 27 -1.88 -6.33 -5.47
N ILE A 28 -1.30 -5.13 -5.39
CA ILE A 28 -1.84 -3.95 -6.09
C ILE A 28 -1.78 -4.12 -7.61
N PRO A 29 -0.68 -4.55 -8.24
CA PRO A 29 -0.67 -4.93 -9.65
C PRO A 29 -1.77 -5.91 -10.06
N LEU A 30 -2.05 -6.92 -9.24
CA LEU A 30 -3.16 -7.87 -9.50
C LEU A 30 -4.53 -7.20 -9.40
N LEU A 31 -4.73 -6.23 -8.50
CA LEU A 31 -5.97 -5.44 -8.41
C LEU A 31 -6.11 -4.42 -9.57
N GLN A 32 -5.05 -4.12 -10.30
CA GLN A 32 -5.09 -3.31 -11.52
C GLN A 32 -5.45 -4.11 -12.77
N ASN A 33 -5.53 -5.43 -12.68
CA ASN A 33 -5.89 -6.30 -13.80
C ASN A 33 -7.30 -5.97 -14.33
N SER A 34 -7.47 -5.94 -15.64
CA SER A 34 -8.77 -5.70 -16.29
C SER A 34 -9.78 -6.82 -16.03
N ASP A 35 -9.31 -8.07 -15.83
CA ASP A 35 -10.16 -9.20 -15.50
C ASP A 35 -10.61 -9.15 -14.03
N VAL A 36 -11.92 -8.97 -13.82
CA VAL A 36 -12.53 -8.93 -12.49
C VAL A 36 -12.30 -10.22 -11.69
N LYS A 37 -12.19 -11.38 -12.37
CA LYS A 37 -11.95 -12.67 -11.71
C LYS A 37 -10.56 -12.71 -11.07
N VAL A 38 -9.56 -12.16 -11.77
CA VAL A 38 -8.18 -12.05 -11.24
C VAL A 38 -8.15 -11.12 -10.03
N ARG A 39 -8.76 -9.93 -10.13
CA ARG A 39 -8.84 -8.97 -9.02
C ARG A 39 -9.51 -9.58 -7.78
N LYS A 40 -10.67 -10.22 -7.98
CA LYS A 40 -11.42 -10.87 -6.92
C LYS A 40 -10.59 -11.99 -6.27
N ALA A 41 -10.02 -12.88 -7.08
CA ALA A 41 -9.22 -14.01 -6.58
C ALA A 41 -7.99 -13.52 -5.78
N ALA A 42 -7.29 -12.48 -6.27
CA ALA A 42 -6.17 -11.89 -5.55
C ALA A 42 -6.60 -11.30 -4.19
N PHE A 43 -7.72 -10.59 -4.16
CA PHE A 43 -8.30 -10.04 -2.95
C PHE A 43 -8.66 -11.14 -1.95
N GLU A 44 -9.39 -12.15 -2.39
CA GLU A 44 -9.80 -13.27 -1.54
C GLU A 44 -8.58 -14.06 -1.03
N SER A 45 -7.57 -14.30 -1.87
CA SER A 45 -6.33 -14.99 -1.47
C SER A 45 -5.63 -14.25 -0.33
N LEU A 46 -5.38 -12.95 -0.48
CA LEU A 46 -4.69 -12.17 0.52
C LEU A 46 -5.51 -12.09 1.83
N TYR A 47 -6.78 -11.72 1.73
CA TYR A 47 -7.60 -11.51 2.92
C TYR A 47 -8.01 -12.80 3.64
N SER A 48 -8.07 -13.95 2.96
CA SER A 48 -8.29 -15.25 3.63
C SER A 48 -7.14 -15.58 4.58
N THR A 49 -5.91 -15.27 4.19
CA THR A 49 -4.74 -15.44 5.06
C THR A 49 -4.82 -14.52 6.27
N TYR A 50 -5.13 -13.24 6.08
CA TYR A 50 -5.32 -12.31 7.19
C TYR A 50 -6.48 -12.71 8.11
N ASP A 51 -7.60 -13.17 7.57
CA ASP A 51 -8.76 -13.63 8.37
C ASP A 51 -8.40 -14.83 9.25
N SER A 52 -7.56 -15.74 8.76
CA SER A 52 -7.08 -16.87 9.55
C SER A 52 -6.28 -16.44 10.79
N LEU A 53 -5.69 -15.25 10.76
CA LEU A 53 -4.85 -14.68 11.82
C LEU A 53 -5.56 -13.57 12.62
N LYS A 54 -6.85 -13.32 12.37
CA LYS A 54 -7.57 -12.18 12.96
C LYS A 54 -7.57 -12.16 14.49
N ASN A 55 -7.69 -13.33 15.12
CA ASN A 55 -7.69 -13.41 16.60
C ASN A 55 -6.34 -13.03 17.20
N THR A 56 -5.25 -13.47 16.57
CA THR A 56 -3.89 -13.10 16.97
C THR A 56 -3.66 -11.60 16.77
N SER A 57 -4.05 -11.06 15.61
CA SER A 57 -3.94 -9.64 15.31
C SER A 57 -4.77 -8.78 16.28
N ALA A 58 -5.98 -9.20 16.59
CA ALA A 58 -6.83 -8.53 17.57
C ALA A 58 -6.22 -8.53 18.99
N ALA A 59 -5.63 -9.63 19.41
CA ALA A 59 -4.97 -9.73 20.71
C ALA A 59 -3.73 -8.82 20.78
N LEU A 60 -2.93 -8.77 19.72
CA LEU A 60 -1.76 -7.87 19.63
C LEU A 60 -2.18 -6.39 19.66
N LEU A 61 -3.21 -6.02 18.90
CA LEU A 61 -3.75 -4.67 18.91
C LEU A 61 -4.28 -4.28 20.29
N ALA A 62 -5.04 -5.16 20.95
CA ALA A 62 -5.56 -4.92 22.27
C ALA A 62 -4.42 -4.76 23.33
N ALA A 63 -3.35 -5.56 23.20
CA ALA A 63 -2.18 -5.42 24.06
C ALA A 63 -1.48 -4.07 23.84
N GLN A 64 -1.30 -3.64 22.60
CA GLN A 64 -0.74 -2.34 22.26
C GLN A 64 -1.57 -1.18 22.82
N MET A 65 -2.89 -1.25 22.68
CA MET A 65 -3.79 -0.21 23.24
C MET A 65 -3.69 -0.14 24.78
N LYS A 66 -3.64 -1.28 25.46
CA LYS A 66 -3.43 -1.33 26.92
C LYS A 66 -2.09 -0.74 27.33
N GLN A 67 -1.04 -1.00 26.56
CA GLN A 67 0.29 -0.43 26.84
C GLN A 67 0.30 1.10 26.67
N LEU A 68 -0.35 1.62 25.62
CA LEU A 68 -0.47 3.06 25.40
C LEU A 68 -1.27 3.72 26.54
N GLN A 69 -2.38 3.11 26.96
CA GLN A 69 -3.16 3.61 28.08
C GLN A 69 -2.36 3.58 29.40
N PHE A 70 -1.69 2.48 29.70
CA PHE A 70 -0.81 2.38 30.88
C PHE A 70 0.25 3.48 30.91
N ASN A 71 0.91 3.73 29.77
CA ASN A 71 1.92 4.78 29.69
C ASN A 71 1.33 6.19 29.90
N ALA A 72 0.12 6.45 29.39
CA ALA A 72 -0.59 7.71 29.61
C ALA A 72 -0.94 7.90 31.09
N ASP A 73 -1.53 6.88 31.72
CA ASP A 73 -1.93 6.90 33.13
C ASP A 73 -0.72 7.14 34.06
N MET A 74 0.39 6.41 33.82
CA MET A 74 1.60 6.53 34.63
C MET A 74 2.31 7.88 34.50
N ARG A 75 2.05 8.60 33.42
CA ARG A 75 2.59 9.95 33.16
C ARG A 75 1.57 11.06 33.41
N HIS A 76 0.40 10.71 33.93
CA HIS A 76 -0.69 11.62 34.29
C HIS A 76 -1.27 12.42 33.11
N TYR A 77 -1.30 11.82 31.91
CA TYR A 77 -2.04 12.37 30.79
C TYR A 77 -3.52 12.00 30.88
N ASP A 78 -4.40 12.91 30.44
CA ASP A 78 -5.84 12.70 30.44
C ASP A 78 -6.29 11.57 29.50
N SER A 79 -5.47 11.22 28.50
CA SER A 79 -5.74 10.15 27.55
C SER A 79 -4.47 9.68 26.84
N ALA A 80 -4.53 8.49 26.23
CA ALA A 80 -3.47 7.99 25.36
C ALA A 80 -3.28 8.92 24.12
N LEU A 81 -4.35 9.58 23.64
CA LEU A 81 -4.25 10.55 22.56
C LEU A 81 -3.46 11.79 23.01
N ALA A 82 -3.77 12.35 24.18
CA ALA A 82 -3.04 13.50 24.72
C ALA A 82 -1.54 13.16 24.87
N ALA A 83 -1.23 11.98 25.42
CA ALA A 83 0.15 11.51 25.55
C ALA A 83 0.88 11.37 24.20
N ALA A 84 0.19 10.90 23.17
CA ALA A 84 0.76 10.75 21.83
C ALA A 84 1.04 12.08 21.13
N LEU A 85 0.23 13.09 21.36
CA LEU A 85 0.34 14.41 20.74
C LEU A 85 1.28 15.38 21.48
N ASP A 86 1.58 15.09 22.74
CA ASP A 86 2.43 15.93 23.58
C ASP A 86 3.84 16.13 23.01
N SER A 87 4.46 15.09 22.45
CA SER A 87 5.79 15.16 21.86
C SER A 87 5.90 16.16 20.70
N ASN A 88 4.80 16.44 20.02
CA ASN A 88 4.70 17.39 18.93
C ASN A 88 4.05 18.72 19.36
N ASN A 89 3.69 18.84 20.64
CA ASN A 89 2.95 19.99 21.19
C ASN A 89 1.69 20.33 20.38
N VAL A 90 0.90 19.29 20.05
CA VAL A 90 -0.34 19.43 19.28
C VAL A 90 -1.54 19.22 20.21
N ASP A 91 -2.48 20.16 20.15
CA ASP A 91 -3.74 20.05 20.90
C ASP A 91 -4.61 18.91 20.32
N THR A 92 -5.31 18.16 21.20
CA THR A 92 -6.24 17.10 20.81
C THR A 92 -7.36 17.57 19.90
N ALA A 93 -7.74 18.84 19.98
CA ALA A 93 -8.73 19.45 19.09
C ALA A 93 -8.30 19.39 17.61
N VAL A 94 -7.00 19.49 17.31
CA VAL A 94 -6.49 19.37 15.94
C VAL A 94 -6.80 17.98 15.36
N TYR A 95 -6.63 16.94 16.17
CA TYR A 95 -6.94 15.57 15.77
C TYR A 95 -8.45 15.39 15.46
N TYR A 96 -9.31 15.86 16.36
CA TYR A 96 -10.76 15.75 16.15
C TYR A 96 -11.25 16.61 14.99
N ASN A 97 -10.74 17.84 14.84
CA ASN A 97 -11.07 18.71 13.72
C ASN A 97 -10.66 18.10 12.37
N LEU A 98 -9.55 17.36 12.32
CA LEU A 98 -9.16 16.64 11.10
C LEU A 98 -10.20 15.58 10.72
N ILE A 99 -10.67 14.79 11.70
CA ILE A 99 -11.71 13.78 11.47
C ILE A 99 -13.01 14.44 10.99
N GLU A 100 -13.43 15.52 11.64
CA GLU A 100 -14.62 16.26 11.25
C GLU A 100 -14.52 16.83 9.84
N ALA A 101 -13.40 17.48 9.52
CA ALA A 101 -13.15 18.00 8.17
C ALA A 101 -13.19 16.91 7.09
N VAL A 102 -12.68 15.71 7.37
CA VAL A 102 -12.81 14.57 6.45
C VAL A 102 -14.27 14.17 6.29
N HIS A 103 -15.03 14.03 7.39
CA HIS A 103 -16.44 13.65 7.34
C HIS A 103 -17.29 14.67 6.57
N GLU A 104 -17.07 15.95 6.77
CA GLU A 104 -17.78 17.02 6.04
C GLU A 104 -17.51 16.98 4.52
N ASN A 105 -16.38 16.45 4.09
CA ASN A 105 -15.99 16.37 2.69
C ASN A 105 -16.23 14.99 2.05
N MET A 106 -16.81 14.02 2.77
CA MET A 106 -17.06 12.66 2.25
C MET A 106 -17.92 12.61 0.99
N ASP A 107 -18.80 13.61 0.78
CA ASP A 107 -19.63 13.67 -0.42
C ASP A 107 -18.84 13.72 -1.72
N ALA A 108 -17.68 14.36 -1.73
CA ALA A 108 -16.77 14.36 -2.88
C ALA A 108 -16.24 12.94 -3.17
N MET A 109 -15.86 12.21 -2.13
CA MET A 109 -15.42 10.81 -2.24
C MET A 109 -16.56 9.92 -2.75
N TYR A 110 -17.77 10.06 -2.22
CA TYR A 110 -18.93 9.30 -2.70
C TYR A 110 -19.29 9.59 -4.15
N LYS A 111 -19.13 10.84 -4.62
CA LYS A 111 -19.29 11.19 -6.05
C LYS A 111 -18.26 10.45 -6.90
N TYR A 112 -16.98 10.45 -6.49
CA TYR A 112 -15.92 9.74 -7.19
C TYR A 112 -16.20 8.24 -7.26
N VAL A 113 -16.57 7.61 -6.14
CA VAL A 113 -16.86 6.16 -6.09
C VAL A 113 -18.03 5.80 -7.01
N ARG A 114 -19.10 6.62 -7.02
CA ARG A 114 -20.24 6.46 -7.95
C ARG A 114 -19.83 6.61 -9.42
N LEU A 115 -18.97 7.59 -9.72
CA LEU A 115 -18.44 7.78 -11.06
C LEU A 115 -17.60 6.57 -11.47
N ARG A 116 -16.73 6.09 -10.60
CA ARG A 116 -15.90 4.91 -10.83
C ARG A 116 -16.73 3.67 -11.16
N LYS A 117 -17.77 3.39 -10.37
CA LYS A 117 -18.73 2.32 -10.66
C LYS A 117 -19.31 2.42 -12.07
N LYS A 118 -19.73 3.62 -12.47
CA LYS A 118 -20.30 3.88 -13.79
C LYS A 118 -19.26 3.67 -14.91
N LEU A 119 -18.04 4.17 -14.74
CA LEU A 119 -16.97 4.04 -15.74
C LEU A 119 -16.53 2.58 -15.95
N LEU A 120 -16.50 1.80 -14.87
CA LEU A 120 -16.19 0.38 -14.93
C LEU A 120 -17.34 -0.50 -15.46
N GLY A 121 -18.56 0.04 -15.53
CA GLY A 121 -19.74 -0.70 -16.02
C GLY A 121 -20.15 -1.87 -15.11
N VAL A 122 -19.81 -1.83 -13.83
CA VAL A 122 -20.12 -2.90 -12.87
C VAL A 122 -21.44 -2.62 -12.15
N GLU A 123 -22.20 -3.68 -11.87
CA GLU A 123 -23.47 -3.56 -11.10
C GLU A 123 -23.21 -3.21 -9.64
N GLU A 124 -22.14 -3.74 -9.07
CA GLU A 124 -21.69 -3.45 -7.71
C GLU A 124 -20.19 -3.21 -7.72
N LEU A 125 -19.75 -2.14 -7.04
CA LEU A 125 -18.34 -1.82 -6.90
C LEU A 125 -17.81 -2.45 -5.61
N HIS A 126 -16.83 -3.31 -5.75
CA HIS A 126 -16.18 -4.00 -4.63
C HIS A 126 -14.82 -3.38 -4.31
N MET A 127 -14.26 -3.71 -3.16
CA MET A 127 -12.94 -3.22 -2.74
C MET A 127 -11.84 -3.61 -3.74
N TYR A 128 -11.94 -4.76 -4.39
CA TYR A 128 -10.98 -5.18 -5.42
C TYR A 128 -11.10 -4.41 -6.74
N ASP A 129 -12.11 -3.55 -6.92
CA ASP A 129 -12.28 -2.71 -8.10
C ASP A 129 -11.70 -1.29 -7.93
N LEU A 130 -11.14 -0.99 -6.76
CA LEU A 130 -10.68 0.37 -6.47
C LEU A 130 -9.37 0.75 -7.17
N TYR A 131 -8.57 -0.20 -7.59
CA TYR A 131 -7.26 0.03 -8.21
C TYR A 131 -7.25 -0.16 -9.72
N VAL A 132 -8.26 -0.83 -10.29
CA VAL A 132 -8.31 -1.04 -11.74
C VAL A 132 -8.42 0.30 -12.46
N PRO A 133 -7.64 0.54 -13.53
CA PRO A 133 -7.73 1.75 -14.32
C PRO A 133 -9.13 1.95 -14.91
N VAL A 134 -9.66 3.15 -14.84
CA VAL A 134 -10.95 3.54 -15.46
C VAL A 134 -10.78 4.21 -16.82
N ILE A 135 -9.54 4.51 -17.18
CA ILE A 135 -9.13 5.04 -18.50
C ILE A 135 -8.16 4.02 -19.07
N GLU A 136 -8.30 3.74 -20.36
CA GLU A 136 -7.37 2.87 -21.07
C GLU A 136 -5.94 3.40 -20.92
N GLN A 137 -5.08 2.57 -20.35
CA GLN A 137 -3.67 2.90 -20.14
C GLN A 137 -2.83 2.11 -21.12
N ASP A 138 -1.75 2.69 -21.59
CA ASP A 138 -0.71 1.96 -22.27
C ASP A 138 -0.04 1.02 -21.25
N HIS A 139 -0.24 -0.28 -21.44
CA HIS A 139 0.32 -1.34 -20.62
C HIS A 139 1.68 -1.81 -21.14
N SER A 140 2.40 -0.97 -21.90
CA SER A 140 3.74 -1.33 -22.35
C SER A 140 4.64 -1.58 -21.12
N GLU A 141 5.24 -2.76 -21.09
CA GLU A 141 6.25 -3.07 -20.09
C GLU A 141 7.50 -2.23 -20.37
N ILE A 142 7.98 -1.53 -19.36
CA ILE A 142 9.25 -0.80 -19.43
C ILE A 142 10.32 -1.67 -18.72
N PRO A 143 11.18 -2.36 -19.45
CA PRO A 143 12.27 -3.13 -18.86
C PRO A 143 13.17 -2.24 -18.00
N PHE A 144 13.73 -2.80 -16.93
CA PHE A 144 14.57 -2.03 -16.00
C PHE A 144 15.74 -1.31 -16.69
N GLU A 145 16.39 -1.93 -17.68
CA GLU A 145 17.48 -1.31 -18.43
C GLU A 145 16.99 -0.07 -19.23
N GLN A 146 15.78 -0.11 -19.77
CA GLN A 146 15.19 1.06 -20.41
C GLN A 146 14.84 2.15 -19.37
N ALA A 147 14.33 1.76 -18.21
CA ALA A 147 14.04 2.70 -17.11
C ALA A 147 15.32 3.40 -16.64
N LYS A 148 16.44 2.67 -16.45
CA LYS A 148 17.77 3.24 -16.13
C LYS A 148 18.16 4.33 -17.13
N LYS A 149 18.07 4.03 -18.41
CA LYS A 149 18.40 4.98 -19.49
C LYS A 149 17.53 6.25 -19.40
N THR A 150 16.22 6.08 -19.28
CA THR A 150 15.27 7.19 -19.17
C THR A 150 15.56 8.06 -17.94
N VAL A 151 15.88 7.45 -16.79
CA VAL A 151 16.23 8.19 -15.57
C VAL A 151 17.52 9.00 -15.75
N LEU A 152 18.56 8.40 -16.33
CA LEU A 152 19.84 9.10 -16.59
C LEU A 152 19.66 10.25 -17.57
N GLU A 153 18.86 10.08 -18.63
CA GLU A 153 18.55 11.15 -19.57
C GLU A 153 17.72 12.27 -18.93
N GLY A 154 16.70 11.91 -18.14
CA GLY A 154 15.82 12.86 -17.46
C GLY A 154 16.54 13.70 -16.38
N LEU A 155 17.54 13.11 -15.73
CA LEU A 155 18.34 13.76 -14.69
C LEU A 155 19.63 14.40 -15.20
N ALA A 156 19.87 14.42 -16.52
CA ALA A 156 21.04 15.08 -17.11
C ALA A 156 21.25 16.53 -16.66
N PRO A 157 20.20 17.37 -16.45
CA PRO A 157 20.38 18.72 -15.92
C PRO A 157 21.01 18.82 -14.53
N MET A 158 21.05 17.71 -13.75
CA MET A 158 21.68 17.68 -12.43
C MET A 158 23.23 17.67 -12.49
N GLY A 159 23.80 17.47 -13.67
CA GLY A 159 25.24 17.48 -13.90
C GLY A 159 25.90 16.09 -13.80
N GLU A 160 27.14 16.00 -14.31
CA GLU A 160 27.86 14.73 -14.45
C GLU A 160 28.22 14.07 -13.11
N GLU A 161 28.49 14.84 -12.07
CA GLU A 161 28.76 14.28 -10.73
C GLU A 161 27.55 13.49 -10.20
N TYR A 162 26.36 14.05 -10.32
CA TYR A 162 25.12 13.39 -9.93
C TYR A 162 24.84 12.14 -10.77
N LEU A 163 25.01 12.23 -12.08
CA LEU A 163 24.84 11.10 -13.00
C LEU A 163 25.85 9.97 -12.73
N HIS A 164 27.07 10.32 -12.33
CA HIS A 164 28.07 9.31 -11.94
C HIS A 164 27.60 8.53 -10.71
N LEU A 165 27.12 9.21 -9.67
CA LEU A 165 26.57 8.54 -8.48
C LEU A 165 25.36 7.66 -8.81
N LEU A 166 24.48 8.11 -9.70
CA LEU A 166 23.35 7.29 -10.16
C LEU A 166 23.81 5.99 -10.88
N ARG A 167 24.79 6.11 -11.78
CA ARG A 167 25.36 4.92 -12.47
C ARG A 167 25.98 3.97 -11.46
N GLU A 168 26.75 4.49 -10.51
CA GLU A 168 27.32 3.69 -9.42
C GLU A 168 26.23 2.95 -8.64
N GLY A 169 25.13 3.63 -8.29
CA GLY A 169 24.00 3.03 -7.58
C GLY A 169 23.31 1.92 -8.39
N PHE A 170 23.16 2.09 -9.70
CA PHE A 170 22.60 1.09 -10.59
C PHE A 170 23.52 -0.14 -10.76
N ASP A 171 24.82 0.09 -10.84
CA ASP A 171 25.79 -0.96 -11.23
C ASP A 171 26.35 -1.73 -10.01
N HIS A 172 26.30 -1.14 -8.81
CA HIS A 172 26.86 -1.73 -7.59
C HIS A 172 25.81 -2.23 -6.58
N GLY A 173 24.58 -2.49 -7.05
CA GLY A 173 23.58 -3.21 -6.25
C GLY A 173 22.95 -2.39 -5.12
N TRP A 174 22.86 -1.06 -5.23
CA TRP A 174 22.13 -0.24 -4.26
C TRP A 174 20.63 -0.41 -4.37
N ILE A 175 20.15 -1.00 -5.47
CA ILE A 175 18.75 -1.23 -5.77
C ILE A 175 18.50 -2.72 -5.90
N ASP A 176 17.62 -3.27 -5.07
CA ASP A 176 17.04 -4.60 -5.24
C ASP A 176 15.80 -4.47 -6.13
N VAL A 177 15.96 -4.79 -7.42
CA VAL A 177 15.02 -4.40 -8.48
C VAL A 177 13.76 -5.25 -8.51
N TYR A 178 13.91 -6.57 -8.45
CA TYR A 178 12.82 -7.48 -8.75
C TYR A 178 12.11 -7.98 -7.49
N GLU A 179 10.82 -8.28 -7.65
CA GLU A 179 10.04 -8.96 -6.62
C GLU A 179 10.61 -10.35 -6.32
N ASN A 180 10.73 -10.68 -5.06
CA ASN A 180 11.13 -12.00 -4.61
C ASN A 180 10.49 -12.35 -3.26
N GLN A 181 10.55 -13.62 -2.89
CA GLN A 181 9.98 -14.10 -1.64
C GLN A 181 10.65 -13.42 -0.43
N GLY A 182 9.84 -12.93 0.48
CA GLY A 182 10.29 -12.27 1.71
C GLY A 182 10.65 -10.78 1.54
N LYS A 183 10.55 -10.22 0.34
CA LYS A 183 10.76 -8.80 0.10
C LYS A 183 9.61 -7.97 0.66
N ARG A 184 9.94 -6.91 1.38
CA ARG A 184 8.94 -5.98 1.94
C ARG A 184 8.45 -5.01 0.88
N THR A 185 7.17 -4.67 0.95
CA THR A 185 6.61 -3.50 0.28
C THR A 185 6.68 -2.28 1.17
N GLY A 186 6.56 -1.10 0.56
CA GLY A 186 6.51 0.18 1.23
C GLY A 186 7.52 1.16 0.68
N ALA A 187 7.37 2.42 1.09
CA ALA A 187 8.32 3.48 0.77
C ALA A 187 8.56 4.32 2.03
N TYR A 188 9.78 4.71 2.24
CA TYR A 188 10.14 5.66 3.30
C TYR A 188 11.27 6.54 2.80
N SER A 189 11.32 7.75 3.33
CA SER A 189 12.45 8.65 3.17
C SER A 189 12.94 9.02 4.56
N TRP A 190 14.24 8.93 4.75
CA TRP A 190 14.86 9.17 6.05
C TRP A 190 16.02 10.14 5.94
#